data_836c93c75f89ba992a7b6193105d413e
#
_entry.id   836c93c75f89ba992a7b6193105d413e
#
_cell.length_a   1.000
_cell.length_b   1.000
_cell.length_c   1.000
_cell.angle_alpha   90.00
_cell.angle_beta   90.00
_cell.angle_gamma   90.00
#
_symmetry.space_group_name_H-M   'P 1'
#
loop_
_entity.id
_entity.type
_entity.pdbx_description
1 polymer ?
#
loop_
_entity_poly.entity_id
_entity_poly.type
_entity_poly.pdbx_seq_one_letter_code
_entity_poly.pdbx_strand_id
1 'polypeptide(L)'
;MEPQVLERIHARIVTIARERRVVAGRRMRVGTTVVETNIHYPTDSSLLGDGVKVLTRTMKKITKIAGAAGTELRDRSRSVQLKLLEIARAARAKGGQSQEKLKSAYSKLLHATSRVVGQAKRFAEEIAAGVKQSRFLLKQMALEGLREELETMVPLVKQVTKQTRARIFRGDTRTPGKILSLFEPSTELIRKGKAAKPNEFGNMVKLQEAENQIVVDYVVYANAQTARTC
;
A
#
# COMPACT_ATOMS: atom_id res chain seq x y z
N MET A 1 -17.22 -6.13 4.41
CA MET A 1 -18.14 -7.09 3.77
C MET A 1 -17.27 -8.16 3.14
N GLU A 2 -17.53 -9.43 3.40
CA GLU A 2 -16.74 -10.54 2.88
C GLU A 2 -16.97 -10.68 1.36
N PRO A 3 -15.92 -10.97 0.55
CA PRO A 3 -16.03 -11.13 -0.90
C PRO A 3 -17.12 -12.12 -1.33
N GLN A 4 -17.25 -13.23 -0.62
CA GLN A 4 -18.26 -14.27 -0.86
C GLN A 4 -19.71 -13.76 -0.77
N VAL A 5 -19.97 -12.78 0.12
CA VAL A 5 -21.31 -12.17 0.24
C VAL A 5 -21.64 -11.36 -1.01
N LEU A 6 -20.66 -10.61 -1.54
CA LEU A 6 -20.83 -9.83 -2.77
C LEU A 6 -21.08 -10.73 -3.99
N GLU A 7 -20.34 -11.83 -4.12
CA GLU A 7 -20.51 -12.82 -5.17
C GLU A 7 -21.93 -13.43 -5.14
N ARG A 8 -22.42 -13.79 -3.94
CA ARG A 8 -23.79 -14.32 -3.77
C ARG A 8 -24.87 -13.31 -4.14
N ILE A 9 -24.69 -12.03 -3.74
CA ILE A 9 -25.60 -10.95 -4.10
C ILE A 9 -25.62 -10.76 -5.63
N HIS A 10 -24.45 -10.69 -6.26
CA HIS A 10 -24.33 -10.56 -7.71
C HIS A 10 -25.00 -11.73 -8.43
N ALA A 11 -24.71 -12.97 -8.05
CA ALA A 11 -25.34 -14.16 -8.63
C ALA A 11 -26.86 -14.12 -8.51
N ARG A 12 -27.40 -13.66 -7.37
CA ARG A 12 -28.86 -13.53 -7.18
C ARG A 12 -29.47 -12.46 -8.08
N ILE A 13 -28.80 -11.31 -8.25
CA ILE A 13 -29.24 -10.26 -9.16
C ILE A 13 -29.29 -10.78 -10.60
N VAL A 14 -28.26 -11.48 -11.06
CA VAL A 14 -28.22 -12.07 -12.41
C VAL A 14 -29.33 -13.11 -12.59
N THR A 15 -29.60 -13.93 -11.59
CA THR A 15 -30.70 -14.91 -11.61
C THR A 15 -32.05 -14.22 -11.78
N ILE A 16 -32.33 -13.19 -10.97
CA ILE A 16 -33.58 -12.42 -11.06
C ILE A 16 -33.71 -11.74 -12.42
N ALA A 17 -32.63 -11.17 -12.96
CA ALA A 17 -32.65 -10.54 -14.28
C ALA A 17 -32.99 -11.53 -15.40
N ARG A 18 -32.54 -12.77 -15.33
CA ARG A 18 -32.88 -13.87 -16.25
C ARG A 18 -34.34 -14.31 -16.08
N GLU A 19 -34.80 -14.58 -14.86
CA GLU A 19 -36.18 -14.97 -14.53
C GLU A 19 -37.19 -13.94 -15.05
N ARG A 20 -36.83 -12.64 -14.90
CA ARG A 20 -37.68 -11.53 -15.36
C ARG A 20 -37.50 -11.16 -16.84
N ARG A 21 -36.71 -11.92 -17.59
CA ARG A 21 -36.39 -11.71 -19.01
C ARG A 21 -35.78 -10.33 -19.31
N VAL A 22 -35.15 -9.69 -18.30
CA VAL A 22 -34.38 -8.45 -18.46
C VAL A 22 -33.10 -8.75 -19.24
N VAL A 23 -32.51 -9.94 -19.00
CA VAL A 23 -31.39 -10.47 -19.75
C VAL A 23 -31.80 -11.73 -20.49
N ALA A 24 -31.74 -11.68 -21.81
CA ALA A 24 -32.04 -12.81 -22.69
C ALA A 24 -30.80 -13.56 -23.21
N GLY A 25 -29.60 -13.01 -22.96
CA GLY A 25 -28.34 -13.61 -23.42
C GLY A 25 -28.07 -13.50 -24.91
N ARG A 26 -28.73 -12.62 -25.61
CA ARG A 26 -28.61 -12.44 -27.08
C ARG A 26 -27.48 -11.50 -27.47
N ARG A 27 -27.10 -10.59 -26.58
CA ARG A 27 -26.04 -9.59 -26.77
C ARG A 27 -25.20 -9.49 -25.55
N MET A 28 -23.89 -9.46 -25.73
CA MET A 28 -22.94 -9.28 -24.65
C MET A 28 -21.86 -8.29 -25.07
N ARG A 29 -21.55 -7.38 -24.21
CA ARG A 29 -20.45 -6.44 -24.35
C ARG A 29 -19.38 -6.80 -23.32
N VAL A 30 -18.14 -6.94 -23.77
CA VAL A 30 -17.00 -7.22 -22.90
C VAL A 30 -16.06 -6.02 -22.94
N GLY A 31 -15.69 -5.54 -21.78
CA GLY A 31 -14.76 -4.42 -21.66
C GLY A 31 -13.91 -4.52 -20.41
N THR A 32 -12.80 -3.78 -20.40
CA THR A 32 -11.96 -3.62 -19.20
C THR A 32 -12.02 -2.19 -18.70
N THR A 33 -12.16 -2.04 -17.39
CA THR A 33 -12.07 -0.75 -16.71
C THR A 33 -11.03 -0.81 -15.60
N VAL A 34 -10.63 0.36 -15.08
CA VAL A 34 -9.81 0.47 -13.89
C VAL A 34 -10.70 0.93 -12.75
N VAL A 35 -10.74 0.13 -11.68
CA VAL A 35 -11.31 0.55 -10.41
C VAL A 35 -10.18 1.27 -9.67
N GLU A 36 -10.28 2.60 -9.61
CA GLU A 36 -9.25 3.44 -9.02
C GLU A 36 -9.21 3.29 -7.50
N THR A 37 -8.01 3.19 -6.95
CA THR A 37 -7.79 3.28 -5.51
C THR A 37 -7.60 4.73 -5.09
N ASN A 38 -8.14 5.09 -3.91
CA ASN A 38 -8.01 6.44 -3.37
C ASN A 38 -6.63 6.64 -2.74
N ILE A 39 -5.61 6.84 -3.58
CA ILE A 39 -4.24 7.08 -3.15
C ILE A 39 -3.74 8.42 -3.70
N HIS A 40 -2.91 9.13 -2.92
CA HIS A 40 -2.15 10.24 -3.47
C HIS A 40 -1.08 9.74 -4.45
N TYR A 41 -0.59 10.61 -5.36
CA TYR A 41 0.43 10.22 -6.33
C TYR A 41 1.67 9.64 -5.61
N PRO A 42 1.99 8.35 -5.85
CA PRO A 42 3.01 7.65 -5.06
C PRO A 42 4.41 8.09 -5.45
N THR A 43 5.15 8.60 -4.48
CA THR A 43 6.60 8.79 -4.59
C THR A 43 7.31 7.91 -3.57
N ASP A 44 8.55 7.47 -3.87
CA ASP A 44 9.30 6.65 -2.90
C ASP A 44 9.50 7.38 -1.57
N SER A 45 9.68 8.70 -1.61
CA SER A 45 9.83 9.51 -0.39
C SER A 45 8.54 9.58 0.43
N SER A 46 7.36 9.79 -0.21
CA SER A 46 6.09 9.80 0.50
C SER A 46 5.78 8.45 1.13
N LEU A 47 5.98 7.34 0.40
CA LEU A 47 5.77 5.99 0.91
C LEU A 47 6.67 5.68 2.13
N LEU A 48 7.95 6.06 2.07
CA LEU A 48 8.86 5.91 3.22
C LEU A 48 8.43 6.77 4.41
N GLY A 49 7.97 8.00 4.15
CA GLY A 49 7.44 8.90 5.16
C GLY A 49 6.19 8.35 5.84
N ASP A 50 5.24 7.83 5.06
CA ASP A 50 4.02 7.21 5.56
C ASP A 50 4.33 5.95 6.39
N GLY A 51 5.23 5.09 5.90
CA GLY A 51 5.68 3.92 6.65
C GLY A 51 6.28 4.28 8.01
N VAL A 52 7.16 5.27 8.06
CA VAL A 52 7.72 5.75 9.33
C VAL A 52 6.63 6.32 10.25
N LYS A 53 5.68 7.07 9.71
CA LYS A 53 4.56 7.65 10.45
C LYS A 53 3.68 6.58 11.07
N VAL A 54 3.32 5.55 10.32
CA VAL A 54 2.50 4.43 10.81
C VAL A 54 3.25 3.67 11.89
N LEU A 55 4.47 3.17 11.60
CA LEU A 55 5.26 2.41 12.57
C LEU A 55 5.50 3.20 13.88
N THR A 56 5.82 4.49 13.79
CA THR A 56 6.03 5.32 14.98
C THR A 56 4.74 5.50 15.77
N ARG A 57 3.60 5.72 15.10
CA ARG A 57 2.29 5.85 15.76
C ARG A 57 1.90 4.58 16.49
N THR A 58 2.11 3.42 15.87
CA THR A 58 1.82 2.11 16.48
C THR A 58 2.70 1.86 17.69
N MET A 59 4.02 2.11 17.59
CA MET A 59 4.93 2.01 18.74
C MET A 59 4.57 2.97 19.88
N LYS A 60 4.09 4.21 19.59
CA LYS A 60 3.56 5.12 20.62
C LYS A 60 2.37 4.54 21.36
N LYS A 61 1.43 3.90 20.65
CA LYS A 61 0.29 3.23 21.28
C LYS A 61 0.75 2.08 22.19
N ILE A 62 1.71 1.27 21.72
CA ILE A 62 2.29 0.18 22.51
C ILE A 62 2.93 0.73 23.79
N THR A 63 3.78 1.76 23.70
CA THR A 63 4.40 2.39 24.87
C THR A 63 3.37 2.94 25.86
N LYS A 64 2.26 3.50 25.37
CA LYS A 64 1.18 4.00 26.24
C LYS A 64 0.48 2.87 27.02
N ILE A 65 0.42 1.66 26.47
CA ILE A 65 -0.23 0.50 27.12
C ILE A 65 0.75 -0.24 28.01
N ALA A 66 1.96 -0.55 27.51
CA ALA A 66 2.97 -1.37 28.21
C ALA A 66 3.91 -0.57 29.10
N GLY A 67 3.86 0.77 29.07
CA GLY A 67 4.76 1.63 29.85
C GLY A 67 6.22 1.59 29.33
N ALA A 68 7.18 1.76 30.26
CA ALA A 68 8.61 1.86 29.95
C ALA A 68 9.32 0.52 29.81
N ALA A 69 8.61 -0.62 29.87
CA ALA A 69 9.23 -1.93 29.77
C ALA A 69 9.88 -2.15 28.40
N GLY A 70 11.08 -2.77 28.39
CA GLY A 70 11.83 -3.11 27.19
C GLY A 70 12.42 -1.92 26.44
N THR A 71 12.46 -2.00 25.11
CA THR A 71 13.05 -0.95 24.25
C THR A 71 12.30 0.37 24.37
N GLU A 72 13.03 1.45 24.67
CA GLU A 72 12.51 2.81 24.68
C GLU A 72 12.21 3.31 23.26
N LEU A 73 11.07 3.99 23.09
CA LEU A 73 10.68 4.59 21.82
C LEU A 73 11.54 5.82 21.49
N ARG A 74 12.24 5.75 20.38
CA ARG A 74 12.96 6.89 19.81
C ARG A 74 12.19 7.44 18.60
N ASP A 75 11.39 8.46 18.84
CA ASP A 75 10.60 9.12 17.77
C ASP A 75 11.52 9.87 16.79
N ARG A 76 11.48 9.44 15.53
CA ARG A 76 12.24 10.06 14.43
C ARG A 76 11.36 10.81 13.42
N SER A 77 10.08 10.98 13.71
CA SER A 77 9.12 11.58 12.78
C SER A 77 9.55 12.96 12.30
N ARG A 78 9.99 13.84 13.22
CA ARG A 78 10.48 15.19 12.85
C ARG A 78 11.71 15.13 11.95
N SER A 79 12.67 14.25 12.27
CA SER A 79 13.88 14.08 11.45
C SER A 79 13.56 13.56 10.05
N VAL A 80 12.61 12.64 9.92
CA VAL A 80 12.14 12.12 8.64
C VAL A 80 11.45 13.22 7.84
N GLN A 81 10.57 14.00 8.46
CA GLN A 81 9.89 15.13 7.81
C GLN A 81 10.89 16.13 7.19
N LEU A 82 11.96 16.48 7.91
CA LEU A 82 13.01 17.35 7.37
C LEU A 82 13.70 16.75 6.14
N LYS A 83 13.94 15.42 6.15
CA LYS A 83 14.53 14.72 4.99
C LYS A 83 13.60 14.66 3.79
N LEU A 84 12.31 14.54 4.01
CA LEU A 84 11.31 14.64 2.92
C LEU A 84 11.35 16.02 2.26
N LEU A 85 11.46 17.09 3.05
CA LEU A 85 11.62 18.46 2.54
C LEU A 85 12.95 18.65 1.78
N GLU A 86 14.06 18.07 2.30
CA GLU A 86 15.36 18.05 1.59
C GLU A 86 15.23 17.40 0.20
N ILE A 87 14.57 16.23 0.13
CA ILE A 87 14.34 15.50 -1.13
C ILE A 87 13.48 16.35 -2.08
N ALA A 88 12.39 16.94 -1.60
CA ALA A 88 11.52 17.77 -2.41
C ALA A 88 12.25 19.00 -2.98
N ARG A 89 13.16 19.61 -2.22
CA ARG A 89 14.00 20.72 -2.67
C ARG A 89 15.04 20.24 -3.70
N ALA A 90 15.73 19.13 -3.41
CA ALA A 90 16.74 18.57 -4.32
C ALA A 90 16.13 18.13 -5.67
N ALA A 91 14.91 17.60 -5.66
CA ALA A 91 14.20 17.17 -6.87
C ALA A 91 13.78 18.34 -7.78
N ARG A 92 13.62 19.55 -7.22
CA ARG A 92 13.29 20.78 -7.99
C ARG A 92 14.53 21.55 -8.47
N ALA A 93 15.69 21.27 -7.89
CA ALA A 93 16.91 21.95 -8.25
C ALA A 93 17.37 21.55 -9.67
N LYS A 94 17.77 22.54 -10.48
CA LYS A 94 18.37 22.35 -11.79
C LYS A 94 19.90 22.48 -11.69
N GLY A 95 20.65 21.65 -12.41
CA GLY A 95 22.10 21.72 -12.47
C GLY A 95 22.82 20.40 -12.16
N GLY A 96 24.09 20.28 -12.52
CA GLY A 96 24.87 19.04 -12.50
C GLY A 96 24.99 18.34 -11.13
N GLN A 97 24.98 19.11 -10.03
CA GLN A 97 25.06 18.56 -8.67
C GLN A 97 23.68 18.15 -8.06
N SER A 98 22.57 18.38 -8.78
CA SER A 98 21.22 18.09 -8.31
C SER A 98 21.02 16.61 -7.99
N GLN A 99 21.56 15.73 -8.84
CA GLN A 99 21.41 14.28 -8.68
C GLN A 99 22.18 13.73 -7.47
N GLU A 100 23.37 14.24 -7.20
CA GLU A 100 24.14 13.84 -6.02
C GLU A 100 23.49 14.29 -4.72
N LYS A 101 22.99 15.53 -4.67
CA LYS A 101 22.23 16.05 -3.55
C LYS A 101 20.98 15.20 -3.31
N LEU A 102 20.27 14.79 -4.36
CA LEU A 102 19.11 13.93 -4.27
C LEU A 102 19.47 12.55 -3.71
N LYS A 103 20.53 11.90 -4.21
CA LYS A 103 21.03 10.61 -3.70
C LYS A 103 21.43 10.71 -2.21
N SER A 104 22.14 11.77 -1.82
CA SER A 104 22.52 12.04 -0.45
C SER A 104 21.30 12.17 0.47
N ALA A 105 20.27 12.94 0.06
CA ALA A 105 19.05 13.12 0.82
C ALA A 105 18.28 11.79 0.99
N TYR A 106 18.16 10.99 -0.08
CA TYR A 106 17.56 9.66 -0.01
C TYR A 106 18.36 8.70 0.87
N SER A 107 19.70 8.73 0.85
CA SER A 107 20.53 7.93 1.74
C SER A 107 20.21 8.20 3.21
N LYS A 108 20.11 9.48 3.59
CA LYS A 108 19.74 9.91 4.95
C LYS A 108 18.33 9.44 5.33
N LEU A 109 17.36 9.52 4.41
CA LEU A 109 16.00 9.03 4.64
C LEU A 109 15.96 7.52 4.84
N LEU A 110 16.61 6.76 3.96
CA LEU A 110 16.69 5.30 4.04
C LEU A 110 17.35 4.83 5.35
N HIS A 111 18.41 5.52 5.79
CA HIS A 111 19.04 5.22 7.08
C HIS A 111 18.09 5.47 8.26
N ALA A 112 17.37 6.59 8.27
CA ALA A 112 16.39 6.89 9.30
C ALA A 112 15.25 5.86 9.31
N THR A 113 14.73 5.50 8.14
CA THR A 113 13.68 4.47 7.98
C THR A 113 14.14 3.11 8.49
N SER A 114 15.35 2.68 8.14
CA SER A 114 15.93 1.41 8.61
C SER A 114 15.99 1.34 10.15
N ARG A 115 16.33 2.44 10.81
CA ARG A 115 16.35 2.52 12.28
C ARG A 115 14.93 2.40 12.88
N VAL A 116 13.92 3.02 12.26
CA VAL A 116 12.53 2.90 12.71
C VAL A 116 12.01 1.48 12.50
N VAL A 117 12.30 0.87 11.35
CA VAL A 117 11.95 -0.54 11.07
C VAL A 117 12.61 -1.49 12.08
N GLY A 118 13.90 -1.28 12.39
CA GLY A 118 14.60 -2.09 13.41
C GLY A 118 13.99 -1.94 14.79
N GLN A 119 13.54 -0.74 15.16
CA GLN A 119 12.86 -0.50 16.42
C GLN A 119 11.47 -1.15 16.45
N ALA A 120 10.69 -1.04 15.36
CA ALA A 120 9.38 -1.66 15.24
C ALA A 120 9.43 -3.19 15.38
N LYS A 121 10.47 -3.82 14.80
CA LYS A 121 10.70 -5.26 14.97
C LYS A 121 10.94 -5.63 16.43
N ARG A 122 11.83 -4.91 17.13
CA ARG A 122 12.08 -5.18 18.54
C ARG A 122 10.82 -5.01 19.39
N PHE A 123 9.98 -4.02 19.10
CA PHE A 123 8.70 -3.85 19.79
C PHE A 123 7.79 -5.06 19.59
N ALA A 124 7.68 -5.60 18.37
CA ALA A 124 6.89 -6.79 18.09
C ALA A 124 7.46 -8.03 18.81
N GLU A 125 8.76 -8.23 18.75
CA GLU A 125 9.47 -9.32 19.44
C GLU A 125 9.30 -9.23 20.97
N GLU A 126 9.36 -8.04 21.57
CA GLU A 126 9.18 -7.80 23.00
C GLU A 126 7.72 -8.05 23.47
N ILE A 127 6.72 -7.81 22.63
CA ILE A 127 5.34 -8.20 22.93
C ILE A 127 5.21 -9.72 22.89
N ALA A 128 5.71 -10.36 21.84
CA ALA A 128 5.68 -11.83 21.72
C ALA A 128 6.42 -12.54 22.86
N ALA A 129 7.53 -11.96 23.37
CA ALA A 129 8.30 -12.47 24.47
C ALA A 129 7.73 -12.11 25.87
N GLY A 130 6.60 -11.38 25.93
CA GLY A 130 6.00 -10.94 27.19
C GLY A 130 6.76 -9.86 27.94
N VAL A 131 7.77 -9.22 27.33
CA VAL A 131 8.50 -8.07 27.90
C VAL A 131 7.60 -6.83 27.95
N LYS A 132 6.89 -6.58 26.86
CA LYS A 132 5.84 -5.55 26.78
C LYS A 132 4.48 -6.22 26.95
N GLN A 133 3.92 -6.11 28.14
CA GLN A 133 2.66 -6.76 28.51
C GLN A 133 1.77 -5.85 29.35
N SER A 134 0.51 -6.24 29.53
CA SER A 134 -0.44 -5.58 30.41
C SER A 134 -1.18 -6.61 31.28
N ARG A 135 -1.44 -6.26 32.55
CA ARG A 135 -2.23 -7.08 33.48
C ARG A 135 -3.73 -7.12 33.10
N PHE A 136 -4.17 -6.16 32.31
CA PHE A 136 -5.57 -6.05 31.90
C PHE A 136 -5.79 -6.77 30.57
N LEU A 137 -6.71 -7.74 30.54
CA LEU A 137 -6.98 -8.58 29.37
C LEU A 137 -7.24 -7.77 28.09
N LEU A 138 -8.10 -6.76 28.13
CA LEU A 138 -8.41 -5.92 26.98
C LEU A 138 -7.18 -5.15 26.46
N LYS A 139 -6.31 -4.69 27.35
CA LYS A 139 -5.05 -4.02 26.97
C LYS A 139 -4.06 -5.01 26.36
N GLN A 140 -4.02 -6.24 26.87
CA GLN A 140 -3.19 -7.31 26.31
C GLN A 140 -3.65 -7.67 24.88
N MET A 141 -4.95 -7.85 24.67
CA MET A 141 -5.51 -8.06 23.33
C MET A 141 -5.20 -6.89 22.38
N ALA A 142 -5.25 -5.66 22.88
CA ALA A 142 -4.87 -4.50 22.09
C ALA A 142 -3.37 -4.49 21.73
N LEU A 143 -2.48 -4.97 22.61
CA LEU A 143 -1.05 -5.13 22.33
C LEU A 143 -0.81 -6.16 21.22
N GLU A 144 -1.52 -7.29 21.24
CA GLU A 144 -1.42 -8.30 20.17
C GLU A 144 -1.87 -7.73 18.80
N GLY A 145 -2.98 -7.02 18.75
CA GLY A 145 -3.41 -6.36 17.50
C GLY A 145 -2.41 -5.30 17.00
N LEU A 146 -1.75 -4.57 17.92
CA LEU A 146 -0.68 -3.63 17.55
C LEU A 146 0.60 -4.34 17.10
N ARG A 147 0.91 -5.52 17.63
CA ARG A 147 1.98 -6.40 17.17
C ARG A 147 1.74 -6.83 15.72
N GLU A 148 0.54 -7.33 15.43
CA GLU A 148 0.13 -7.74 14.09
C GLU A 148 0.21 -6.56 13.10
N GLU A 149 -0.20 -5.36 13.52
CA GLU A 149 -0.06 -4.14 12.71
C GLU A 149 1.42 -3.87 12.36
N LEU A 150 2.34 -4.03 13.32
CA LEU A 150 3.79 -3.89 13.06
C LEU A 150 4.31 -4.99 12.14
N GLU A 151 3.94 -6.24 12.37
CA GLU A 151 4.37 -7.40 11.58
C GLU A 151 3.89 -7.31 10.12
N THR A 152 2.71 -6.78 9.89
CA THR A 152 2.16 -6.52 8.55
C THR A 152 2.87 -5.34 7.87
N MET A 153 3.09 -4.24 8.59
CA MET A 153 3.64 -3.01 7.99
C MET A 153 5.15 -3.09 7.74
N VAL A 154 5.92 -3.76 8.59
CA VAL A 154 7.38 -3.86 8.47
C VAL A 154 7.83 -4.46 7.12
N PRO A 155 7.30 -5.57 6.62
CA PRO A 155 7.64 -6.10 5.30
C PRO A 155 7.37 -5.10 4.16
N LEU A 156 6.23 -4.40 4.20
CA LEU A 156 5.86 -3.40 3.20
C LEU A 156 6.87 -2.26 3.15
N VAL A 157 7.23 -1.69 4.31
CA VAL A 157 8.24 -0.61 4.39
C VAL A 157 9.63 -1.09 3.94
N LYS A 158 9.98 -2.35 4.20
CA LYS A 158 11.22 -2.94 3.67
C LYS A 158 11.19 -3.08 2.16
N GLN A 159 10.07 -3.48 1.58
CA GLN A 159 9.92 -3.55 0.13
C GLN A 159 10.03 -2.16 -0.51
N VAL A 160 9.39 -1.13 0.07
CA VAL A 160 9.55 0.26 -0.36
C VAL A 160 11.02 0.70 -0.25
N THR A 161 11.72 0.33 0.82
CA THR A 161 13.15 0.61 0.97
C THR A 161 13.98 -0.03 -0.15
N LYS A 162 13.68 -1.28 -0.52
CA LYS A 162 14.35 -2.03 -1.58
C LYS A 162 14.12 -1.38 -2.95
N GLN A 163 12.88 -1.06 -3.30
CA GLN A 163 12.54 -0.41 -4.58
C GLN A 163 13.13 1.01 -4.67
N THR A 164 13.12 1.78 -3.58
CA THR A 164 13.75 3.10 -3.52
C THR A 164 15.26 3.02 -3.79
N ARG A 165 15.96 2.06 -3.15
CA ARG A 165 17.39 1.84 -3.41
C ARG A 165 17.66 1.49 -4.87
N ALA A 166 16.87 0.58 -5.45
CA ALA A 166 16.99 0.17 -6.84
C ALA A 166 16.83 1.37 -7.78
N ARG A 167 15.78 2.16 -7.57
CA ARG A 167 15.49 3.31 -8.41
C ARG A 167 16.52 4.43 -8.28
N ILE A 168 16.84 4.86 -7.06
CA ILE A 168 17.65 6.06 -6.82
C ILE A 168 19.15 5.83 -7.09
N PHE A 169 19.68 4.65 -6.72
CA PHE A 169 21.10 4.39 -6.80
C PHE A 169 21.51 3.55 -8.01
N ARG A 170 20.58 2.73 -8.56
CA ARG A 170 20.86 1.87 -9.72
C ARG A 170 20.08 2.25 -10.98
N GLY A 171 19.16 3.23 -10.90
CA GLY A 171 18.30 3.62 -12.03
C GLY A 171 17.24 2.59 -12.41
N ASP A 172 17.10 1.50 -11.63
CA ASP A 172 16.14 0.44 -11.90
C ASP A 172 14.72 0.86 -11.48
N THR A 173 13.85 1.02 -12.46
CA THR A 173 12.43 1.36 -12.27
C THR A 173 11.50 0.15 -12.32
N ARG A 174 12.03 -1.06 -12.63
CA ARG A 174 11.26 -2.28 -12.86
C ARG A 174 11.40 -3.32 -11.73
N THR A 175 11.70 -2.86 -10.52
CA THR A 175 11.85 -3.77 -9.36
C THR A 175 10.57 -4.60 -9.18
N PRO A 176 10.67 -5.95 -9.10
CA PRO A 176 9.52 -6.82 -8.86
C PRO A 176 8.83 -6.53 -7.53
N GLY A 177 7.51 -6.72 -7.46
CA GLY A 177 6.72 -6.50 -6.25
C GLY A 177 6.72 -5.04 -5.80
N LYS A 178 6.74 -4.10 -6.75
CA LYS A 178 6.72 -2.66 -6.45
C LYS A 178 5.42 -2.26 -5.76
N ILE A 179 5.54 -1.63 -4.61
CA ILE A 179 4.43 -1.11 -3.82
C ILE A 179 4.18 0.35 -4.22
N LEU A 180 2.93 0.68 -4.50
CA LEU A 180 2.46 2.03 -4.81
C LEU A 180 1.65 2.65 -3.67
N SER A 181 1.10 1.81 -2.78
CA SER A 181 0.45 2.24 -1.55
C SER A 181 0.76 1.24 -0.43
N LEU A 182 1.03 1.73 0.78
CA LEU A 182 1.19 0.89 1.97
C LEU A 182 -0.15 0.41 2.52
N PHE A 183 -1.22 1.17 2.24
CA PHE A 183 -2.57 0.88 2.74
C PHE A 183 -3.38 0.03 1.76
N GLU A 184 -3.04 0.12 0.47
CA GLU A 184 -3.63 -0.64 -0.63
C GLU A 184 -2.51 -1.30 -1.45
N PRO A 185 -1.85 -2.35 -0.91
CA PRO A 185 -0.67 -2.96 -1.57
C PRO A 185 -0.96 -3.60 -2.92
N SER A 186 -2.24 -3.95 -3.18
CA SER A 186 -2.72 -4.49 -4.46
C SER A 186 -2.83 -3.45 -5.57
N THR A 187 -2.67 -2.15 -5.25
CA THR A 187 -2.75 -1.08 -6.25
C THR A 187 -1.66 -1.21 -7.30
N GLU A 188 -2.06 -1.20 -8.56
CA GLU A 188 -1.18 -1.24 -9.71
C GLU A 188 -1.15 0.07 -10.49
N LEU A 189 -0.07 0.29 -11.24
CA LEU A 189 0.03 1.37 -12.23
C LEU A 189 -0.43 0.85 -13.59
N ILE A 190 -1.58 1.32 -14.05
CA ILE A 190 -2.21 0.90 -15.28
C ILE A 190 -2.07 2.02 -16.33
N ARG A 191 -1.60 1.65 -17.54
CA ARG A 191 -1.44 2.55 -18.67
C ARG A 191 -2.31 2.08 -19.82
N LYS A 192 -3.43 2.77 -20.05
CA LYS A 192 -4.37 2.47 -21.13
C LYS A 192 -4.22 3.36 -22.39
N GLY A 193 -3.17 4.20 -22.45
CA GLY A 193 -2.94 5.07 -23.59
C GLY A 193 -3.86 6.29 -23.68
N LYS A 194 -4.61 6.61 -22.62
CA LYS A 194 -5.46 7.82 -22.57
C LYS A 194 -4.60 9.08 -22.53
N ALA A 195 -4.79 10.01 -23.46
CA ALA A 195 -4.03 11.24 -23.55
C ALA A 195 -4.16 12.13 -22.30
N ALA A 196 -5.39 12.28 -21.78
CA ALA A 196 -5.66 13.13 -20.62
C ALA A 196 -5.21 12.52 -19.27
N LYS A 197 -5.16 11.18 -19.15
CA LYS A 197 -4.80 10.47 -17.92
C LYS A 197 -3.95 9.24 -18.25
N PRO A 198 -2.64 9.42 -18.53
CA PRO A 198 -1.79 8.33 -18.98
C PRO A 198 -1.51 7.27 -17.92
N ASN A 199 -1.62 7.63 -16.64
CA ASN A 199 -1.38 6.76 -15.49
C ASN A 199 -2.65 6.69 -14.63
N GLU A 200 -3.17 5.49 -14.43
CA GLU A 200 -4.26 5.18 -13.50
C GLU A 200 -3.73 4.26 -12.41
N PHE A 201 -4.11 4.51 -11.16
CA PHE A 201 -3.71 3.70 -10.02
C PHE A 201 -4.93 2.93 -9.51
N GLY A 202 -4.88 1.61 -9.51
CA GLY A 202 -6.00 0.78 -9.11
C GLY A 202 -5.85 -0.67 -9.56
N ASN A 203 -6.97 -1.36 -9.66
CA ASN A 203 -7.04 -2.72 -10.15
C ASN A 203 -7.79 -2.77 -11.48
N MET A 204 -7.28 -3.57 -12.42
CA MET A 204 -7.98 -3.78 -13.69
C MET A 204 -9.10 -4.78 -13.49
N VAL A 205 -10.28 -4.43 -13.97
CA VAL A 205 -11.47 -5.29 -13.93
C VAL A 205 -11.99 -5.48 -15.34
N LYS A 206 -12.23 -6.74 -15.73
CA LYS A 206 -13.01 -7.10 -16.92
C LYS A 206 -14.47 -7.20 -16.52
N LEU A 207 -15.35 -6.55 -17.26
CA LEU A 207 -16.78 -6.60 -17.07
C LEU A 207 -17.43 -7.24 -18.30
N GLN A 208 -18.38 -8.12 -18.08
CA GLN A 208 -19.25 -8.69 -19.09
C GLN A 208 -20.66 -8.15 -18.86
N GLU A 209 -21.12 -7.33 -19.76
CA GLU A 209 -22.41 -6.63 -19.70
C GLU A 209 -23.35 -7.23 -20.75
N ALA A 210 -24.50 -7.69 -20.30
CA ALA A 210 -25.58 -8.15 -21.16
C ALA A 210 -26.54 -7.00 -21.52
N GLU A 211 -27.69 -7.33 -22.08
CA GLU A 211 -28.74 -6.37 -22.38
C GLU A 211 -29.13 -5.57 -21.15
N ASN A 212 -29.61 -4.35 -21.37
CA ASN A 212 -30.09 -3.43 -20.33
C ASN A 212 -29.04 -3.09 -19.28
N GLN A 213 -27.75 -3.10 -19.65
CA GLN A 213 -26.62 -2.72 -18.81
C GLN A 213 -26.43 -3.59 -17.54
N ILE A 214 -26.91 -4.83 -17.59
CA ILE A 214 -26.73 -5.78 -16.50
C ILE A 214 -25.35 -6.42 -16.62
N VAL A 215 -24.50 -6.22 -15.60
CA VAL A 215 -23.20 -6.92 -15.49
C VAL A 215 -23.50 -8.36 -15.08
N VAL A 216 -23.23 -9.31 -15.96
CA VAL A 216 -23.48 -10.75 -15.73
C VAL A 216 -22.26 -11.50 -15.21
N ASP A 217 -21.08 -10.94 -15.41
CA ASP A 217 -19.83 -11.52 -14.92
C ASP A 217 -18.74 -10.44 -14.77
N TYR A 218 -17.80 -10.66 -13.87
CA TYR A 218 -16.64 -9.78 -13.70
C TYR A 218 -15.41 -10.58 -13.27
N VAL A 219 -14.25 -10.10 -13.69
CA VAL A 219 -12.96 -10.66 -13.29
C VAL A 219 -12.04 -9.54 -12.83
N VAL A 220 -11.53 -9.65 -11.60
CA VAL A 220 -10.51 -8.74 -11.09
C VAL A 220 -9.14 -9.35 -11.40
N TYR A 221 -8.30 -8.63 -12.14
CA TYR A 221 -6.96 -9.09 -12.45
C TYR A 221 -5.99 -8.71 -11.34
N ALA A 222 -5.27 -9.70 -10.83
CA ALA A 222 -4.19 -9.49 -9.87
C ALA A 222 -2.94 -8.85 -10.51
N ASN A 223 -2.87 -8.83 -11.86
CA ASN A 223 -1.78 -8.20 -12.62
C ASN A 223 -2.33 -7.64 -13.93
N ALA A 224 -2.23 -6.33 -14.12
CA ALA A 224 -2.70 -5.65 -15.32
C ALA A 224 -2.03 -6.12 -16.63
N GLN A 225 -0.86 -6.77 -16.56
CA GLN A 225 -0.20 -7.37 -17.72
C GLN A 225 -0.94 -8.62 -18.22
N THR A 226 -1.55 -9.38 -17.33
CA THR A 226 -2.31 -10.60 -17.68
C THR A 226 -3.60 -10.26 -18.43
N ALA A 227 -4.15 -9.07 -18.23
CA ALA A 227 -5.36 -8.61 -18.92
C ALA A 227 -5.14 -8.26 -20.41
N ARG A 228 -3.89 -8.15 -20.88
CA ARG A 228 -3.57 -7.84 -22.28
C ARG A 228 -3.44 -9.07 -23.17
N THR A 229 -3.44 -10.26 -22.60
CA THR A 229 -3.20 -11.54 -23.26
C THR A 229 -4.48 -12.37 -23.45
N CYS A 230 -5.64 -11.83 -23.07
CA CYS A 230 -6.96 -12.48 -23.23
C CYS A 230 -7.83 -11.75 -24.25
#